data_620e4bc7c51d0ae4babb8679f83e653f
#
_entry.id   620e4bc7c51d0ae4babb8679f83e653f
#
_cell.length_a   1.000
_cell.length_b   1.000
_cell.length_c   1.000
_cell.angle_alpha   90.00
_cell.angle_beta   90.00
_cell.angle_gamma   90.00
#
_symmetry.space_group_name_H-M   'P 1'
#
loop_
_entity.id
_entity.type
_entity.pdbx_description
1 polymer ?
#
loop_
_entity_poly.entity_id
_entity_poly.type
_entity_poly.pdbx_seq_one_letter_code
_entity_poly.pdbx_strand_id
1 'polypeptide(L)'
;MRRLGLACVAALLCATTLTAISGTTSTAASSTPVAFPSKPKGLKAPVTLPKDVDPASAYVPQVACQPGTPRGVALTRDLVMRTYGVGGAGNTARSCTEGVSEHADGRAWDWMVDVTKPSERAAAADFLAWLTKDGGTNARRLGVMYVIYNEKIWAIYRAKEGWRPSSGHRDHVHVSFSWNGARGTTSFWTGKVHPVDYGPCARYSGQPGVVNGQARTTPCPALTALVRKTSRSTEELGSRASTVRSAQTALGVKVTGTLDTTTRSALARYQKAHDLPPTATLDQPTWSSLVPASTTWDAAGSMTSGEAARYGAKNYPTTLGPWATGKSVLVLQVALAVPRADRNGYLGPRTVAAVKARQQALGRPVTGRWSKADWAALAAAS
;
A
#
# COMPACT_ATOMS: atom_id res chain seq x y z
N MET A 1 80.33 -12.39 -35.43
CA MET A 1 80.47 -11.80 -36.80
C MET A 1 79.24 -10.95 -37.07
N ARG A 2 79.48 -9.64 -37.17
CA ARG A 2 78.97 -8.72 -38.18
C ARG A 2 77.41 -8.78 -38.45
N ARG A 3 76.60 -7.73 -38.48
CA ARG A 3 76.87 -6.31 -38.76
C ARG A 3 75.69 -5.48 -38.26
N LEU A 4 75.94 -4.23 -37.88
CA LEU A 4 75.03 -3.11 -37.72
C LEU A 4 74.18 -2.85 -38.97
N GLY A 5 72.98 -2.36 -38.75
CA GLY A 5 72.17 -1.73 -39.75
C GLY A 5 71.39 -0.58 -39.11
N LEU A 6 71.88 0.63 -39.38
CA LEU A 6 71.30 1.95 -38.96
C LEU A 6 70.19 2.30 -39.95
N ALA A 7 69.02 2.74 -39.49
CA ALA A 7 68.09 3.48 -40.35
C ALA A 7 67.10 4.33 -39.56
N CYS A 8 67.31 5.59 -39.67
CA CYS A 8 66.40 6.74 -39.81
C CYS A 8 65.19 6.84 -38.97
N VAL A 9 65.24 7.86 -38.06
CA VAL A 9 64.15 8.53 -37.39
C VAL A 9 63.39 9.37 -38.41
N ALA A 10 62.10 9.15 -38.58
CA ALA A 10 61.17 10.08 -39.21
C ALA A 10 60.20 10.56 -38.13
N ALA A 11 60.39 11.81 -37.69
CA ALA A 11 59.50 12.48 -36.79
C ALA A 11 58.22 12.88 -37.55
N LEU A 12 57.07 12.27 -37.17
CA LEU A 12 55.77 12.68 -37.64
C LEU A 12 55.14 13.56 -36.54
N LEU A 13 55.12 14.86 -36.80
CA LEU A 13 54.34 15.79 -35.98
C LEU A 13 52.84 15.52 -36.19
N CYS A 14 52.20 14.94 -35.19
CA CYS A 14 50.75 14.82 -35.15
C CYS A 14 50.20 16.04 -34.41
N ALA A 15 49.63 16.99 -35.15
CA ALA A 15 48.90 18.13 -34.58
C ALA A 15 47.60 17.62 -33.97
N THR A 16 47.55 17.57 -32.64
CA THR A 16 46.29 17.30 -31.89
C THR A 16 45.47 18.57 -31.88
N THR A 17 44.43 18.58 -32.68
CA THR A 17 43.34 19.55 -32.57
C THR A 17 42.54 19.26 -31.28
N LEU A 18 42.69 20.12 -30.26
CA LEU A 18 41.83 20.14 -29.10
C LEU A 18 40.44 20.59 -29.56
N THR A 19 39.52 19.68 -29.74
CA THR A 19 38.09 20.01 -29.82
C THR A 19 37.60 20.34 -28.40
N ALA A 20 37.34 21.61 -28.16
CA ALA A 20 36.69 22.07 -26.94
C ALA A 20 35.29 21.45 -26.90
N ILE A 21 35.09 20.45 -26.03
CA ILE A 21 33.76 19.95 -25.67
C ILE A 21 33.12 21.07 -24.84
N SER A 22 32.24 21.85 -25.45
CA SER A 22 31.35 22.77 -24.74
C SER A 22 30.47 21.91 -23.81
N GLY A 23 30.91 21.78 -22.56
CA GLY A 23 30.08 21.20 -21.51
C GLY A 23 28.84 22.07 -21.35
N THR A 24 27.70 21.60 -21.82
CA THR A 24 26.41 22.14 -21.43
C THR A 24 26.26 21.91 -19.92
N THR A 25 26.55 22.95 -19.15
CA THR A 25 26.18 22.99 -17.73
C THR A 25 24.68 22.88 -17.70
N SER A 26 24.19 21.67 -17.34
CA SER A 26 22.80 21.48 -16.96
C SER A 26 22.56 22.38 -15.76
N THR A 27 21.95 23.51 -15.97
CA THR A 27 21.44 24.37 -14.91
C THR A 27 20.37 23.54 -14.20
N ALA A 28 20.70 22.98 -13.03
CA ALA A 28 19.72 22.42 -12.13
C ALA A 28 18.64 23.49 -11.94
N ALA A 29 17.43 23.18 -12.35
CA ALA A 29 16.30 24.10 -12.23
C ALA A 29 16.21 24.50 -10.76
N SER A 30 16.51 25.77 -10.47
CA SER A 30 16.46 26.31 -9.12
C SER A 30 15.06 26.08 -8.55
N SER A 31 14.95 25.30 -7.48
CA SER A 31 13.68 25.08 -6.82
C SER A 31 13.12 26.42 -6.36
N THR A 32 11.92 26.79 -6.79
CA THR A 32 11.27 28.02 -6.34
C THR A 32 11.17 28.00 -4.81
N PRO A 33 11.77 28.95 -4.08
CA PRO A 33 11.73 28.92 -2.63
C PRO A 33 10.30 29.04 -2.11
N VAL A 34 9.95 28.20 -1.12
CA VAL A 34 8.69 28.30 -0.39
C VAL A 34 8.99 28.91 0.97
N ALA A 35 8.59 30.16 1.18
CA ALA A 35 8.70 30.83 2.46
C ALA A 35 7.49 30.49 3.33
N PHE A 36 7.72 29.89 4.48
CA PHE A 36 6.66 29.56 5.44
C PHE A 36 6.34 30.77 6.34
N PRO A 37 5.06 31.14 6.47
CA PRO A 37 4.68 32.24 7.37
C PRO A 37 4.88 31.87 8.84
N SER A 38 5.37 32.83 9.64
CA SER A 38 5.56 32.65 11.09
C SER A 38 4.23 32.53 11.85
N LYS A 39 3.18 33.13 11.32
CA LYS A 39 1.81 33.08 11.86
C LYS A 39 0.85 32.57 10.79
N PRO A 40 0.82 31.25 10.54
CA PRO A 40 -0.10 30.70 9.55
C PRO A 40 -1.56 30.84 9.99
N LYS A 41 -2.47 31.07 9.03
CA LYS A 41 -3.90 31.01 9.22
C LYS A 41 -4.33 29.59 9.61
N GLY A 42 -3.89 28.62 8.84
CA GLY A 42 -4.11 27.20 9.04
C GLY A 42 -5.59 26.79 9.00
N LEU A 43 -5.86 25.57 9.47
CA LEU A 43 -7.19 25.00 9.54
C LEU A 43 -7.81 25.22 10.92
N LYS A 44 -9.11 25.49 10.95
CA LYS A 44 -9.90 25.57 12.19
C LYS A 44 -10.60 24.23 12.44
N ALA A 45 -10.36 23.64 13.62
CA ALA A 45 -11.05 22.42 14.01
C ALA A 45 -12.56 22.65 14.15
N PRO A 46 -13.40 21.70 13.71
CA PRO A 46 -14.86 21.82 13.83
C PRO A 46 -15.38 21.57 15.26
N VAL A 47 -14.50 21.18 16.18
CA VAL A 47 -14.80 20.83 17.57
C VAL A 47 -13.81 21.49 18.51
N THR A 48 -14.13 21.57 19.80
CA THR A 48 -13.18 21.98 20.83
C THR A 48 -12.08 20.94 20.96
N LEU A 49 -10.82 21.38 20.79
CA LEU A 49 -9.68 20.50 20.90
C LEU A 49 -9.34 20.19 22.36
N PRO A 50 -9.02 18.94 22.70
CA PRO A 50 -8.56 18.59 24.04
C PRO A 50 -7.15 19.15 24.29
N LYS A 51 -6.76 19.23 25.56
CA LYS A 51 -5.36 19.60 25.95
C LYS A 51 -4.37 18.58 25.39
N ASP A 52 -4.68 17.32 25.52
CA ASP A 52 -3.83 16.23 25.02
C ASP A 52 -3.84 16.16 23.49
N VAL A 53 -2.76 15.66 22.94
CA VAL A 53 -2.54 15.56 21.48
C VAL A 53 -2.42 14.10 21.07
N ASP A 54 -3.04 13.75 19.95
CA ASP A 54 -2.98 12.39 19.41
C ASP A 54 -1.53 11.88 19.31
N PRO A 55 -1.29 10.57 19.49
CA PRO A 55 0.04 9.99 19.33
C PRO A 55 0.63 10.29 17.94
N ALA A 56 1.93 10.51 17.87
CA ALA A 56 2.62 10.63 16.59
C ALA A 56 2.51 9.30 15.84
N SER A 57 2.11 9.34 14.58
CA SER A 57 2.09 8.15 13.74
C SER A 57 3.50 7.73 13.38
N ALA A 58 3.81 6.44 13.46
CA ALA A 58 4.94 5.87 12.76
C ALA A 58 4.67 5.82 11.24
N TYR A 59 5.69 5.56 10.41
CA TYR A 59 5.46 5.27 9.00
C TYR A 59 4.70 3.95 8.84
N VAL A 60 3.60 4.01 8.15
CA VAL A 60 2.77 2.85 7.80
C VAL A 60 2.63 2.81 6.29
N PRO A 61 3.37 1.95 5.59
CA PRO A 61 3.22 1.78 4.15
C PRO A 61 1.85 1.23 3.78
N GLN A 62 1.57 1.12 2.49
CA GLN A 62 0.37 0.45 2.01
C GLN A 62 0.21 -0.95 2.63
N VAL A 63 -0.91 -1.23 3.25
CA VAL A 63 -1.20 -2.51 3.92
C VAL A 63 -2.47 -3.20 3.41
N ALA A 64 -3.26 -2.50 2.61
CA ALA A 64 -4.50 -3.03 2.04
C ALA A 64 -4.69 -2.55 0.59
N CYS A 65 -5.78 -2.95 -0.03
CA CYS A 65 -6.30 -2.33 -1.25
C CYS A 65 -7.70 -1.80 -0.96
N GLN A 66 -7.79 -0.51 -0.78
CA GLN A 66 -9.04 0.16 -0.48
C GLN A 66 -9.21 1.35 -1.43
N PRO A 67 -9.65 1.12 -2.68
CA PRO A 67 -9.78 2.18 -3.68
C PRO A 67 -11.03 3.04 -3.39
N GLY A 68 -11.00 3.74 -2.29
CA GLY A 68 -12.06 4.66 -1.88
C GLY A 68 -11.48 5.81 -1.07
N THR A 69 -12.27 6.85 -0.84
CA THR A 69 -11.87 7.99 -0.02
C THR A 69 -12.40 7.80 1.40
N PRO A 70 -11.57 7.45 2.38
CA PRO A 70 -11.99 7.37 3.77
C PRO A 70 -12.49 8.71 4.28
N ARG A 71 -13.37 8.66 5.30
CA ARG A 71 -14.04 9.82 5.84
C ARG A 71 -13.10 10.96 6.25
N GLY A 72 -12.00 10.66 6.94
CA GLY A 72 -11.06 11.68 7.43
C GLY A 72 -10.28 12.34 6.30
N VAL A 73 -9.93 11.59 5.26
CA VAL A 73 -9.29 12.15 4.05
C VAL A 73 -10.25 13.10 3.34
N ALA A 74 -11.52 12.68 3.14
CA ALA A 74 -12.54 13.54 2.54
C ALA A 74 -12.76 14.82 3.36
N LEU A 75 -12.91 14.70 4.68
CA LEU A 75 -13.08 15.85 5.57
C LEU A 75 -11.89 16.81 5.51
N THR A 76 -10.67 16.29 5.49
CA THR A 76 -9.44 17.13 5.40
C THR A 76 -9.37 17.84 4.05
N ARG A 77 -9.57 17.13 2.95
CA ARG A 77 -9.64 17.70 1.61
C ARG A 77 -10.65 18.85 1.57
N ASP A 78 -11.89 18.58 1.98
CA ASP A 78 -12.98 19.54 1.88
C ASP A 78 -12.73 20.76 2.77
N LEU A 79 -12.12 20.58 3.95
CA LEU A 79 -11.78 21.68 4.84
C LEU A 79 -10.64 22.54 4.26
N VAL A 80 -9.58 21.93 3.71
CA VAL A 80 -8.48 22.66 3.05
C VAL A 80 -9.01 23.45 1.86
N MET A 81 -9.79 22.80 0.98
CA MET A 81 -10.38 23.45 -0.19
C MET A 81 -11.26 24.66 0.20
N ARG A 82 -12.09 24.53 1.22
CA ARG A 82 -12.91 25.66 1.73
C ARG A 82 -12.07 26.76 2.39
N THR A 83 -10.97 26.39 3.08
CA THR A 83 -10.16 27.36 3.82
C THR A 83 -9.32 28.23 2.89
N TYR A 84 -8.77 27.66 1.85
CA TYR A 84 -7.83 28.35 0.97
C TYR A 84 -8.43 28.80 -0.35
N GLY A 85 -9.44 28.09 -0.86
CA GLY A 85 -10.16 28.45 -2.10
C GLY A 85 -9.33 28.42 -3.36
N VAL A 86 -8.17 27.75 -3.36
CA VAL A 86 -7.25 27.67 -4.51
C VAL A 86 -6.84 26.23 -4.77
N GLY A 87 -6.36 25.98 -5.98
CA GLY A 87 -5.93 24.66 -6.43
C GLY A 87 -7.09 23.72 -6.76
N GLY A 88 -6.79 22.44 -6.90
CA GLY A 88 -7.74 21.39 -7.23
C GLY A 88 -7.75 20.24 -6.21
N ALA A 89 -8.91 19.62 -6.07
CA ALA A 89 -9.09 18.42 -5.24
C ALA A 89 -8.62 17.18 -6.02
N GLY A 90 -7.31 16.98 -6.11
CA GLY A 90 -6.73 15.84 -6.82
C GLY A 90 -7.07 14.47 -6.22
N ASN A 91 -6.29 13.46 -6.55
CA ASN A 91 -6.57 12.07 -6.21
C ASN A 91 -6.52 11.80 -4.70
N THR A 92 -7.50 11.06 -4.21
CA THR A 92 -7.52 10.50 -2.84
C THR A 92 -7.33 9.00 -2.83
N ALA A 93 -7.52 8.35 -3.98
CA ALA A 93 -7.37 6.92 -4.13
C ALA A 93 -6.77 6.60 -5.50
N ARG A 94 -6.05 5.47 -5.57
CA ARG A 94 -5.50 4.91 -6.81
C ARG A 94 -5.82 3.43 -6.92
N SER A 95 -5.81 2.93 -8.15
CA SER A 95 -5.83 1.50 -8.40
C SER A 95 -4.63 0.81 -7.72
N CYS A 96 -4.89 -0.33 -7.10
CA CYS A 96 -3.83 -1.14 -6.51
C CYS A 96 -2.91 -1.80 -7.56
N THR A 97 -3.16 -1.56 -8.84
CA THR A 97 -2.33 -2.03 -9.95
C THR A 97 -1.21 -1.05 -10.30
N GLU A 98 -1.28 0.20 -9.81
CA GLU A 98 -0.37 1.29 -10.16
C GLU A 98 0.90 1.36 -9.30
N GLY A 99 1.19 0.33 -8.54
CA GLY A 99 2.32 0.29 -7.63
C GLY A 99 1.90 0.43 -6.18
N VAL A 100 2.91 0.53 -5.31
CA VAL A 100 2.73 0.67 -3.87
C VAL A 100 2.53 2.15 -3.52
N SER A 101 1.43 2.46 -2.86
CA SER A 101 1.13 3.84 -2.45
C SER A 101 0.05 3.86 -1.38
N GLU A 102 0.10 4.81 -0.46
CA GLU A 102 -0.98 5.06 0.50
C GLU A 102 -2.28 5.49 -0.19
N HIS A 103 -2.23 5.98 -1.41
CA HIS A 103 -3.43 6.18 -2.24
C HIS A 103 -4.20 4.88 -2.50
N ALA A 104 -3.50 3.75 -2.62
CA ALA A 104 -4.16 2.46 -2.80
C ALA A 104 -4.87 1.96 -1.53
N ASP A 105 -4.48 2.47 -0.37
CA ASP A 105 -5.21 2.32 0.90
C ASP A 105 -6.32 3.38 1.08
N GLY A 106 -6.41 4.35 0.19
CA GLY A 106 -7.21 5.57 0.36
C GLY A 106 -6.66 6.52 1.43
N ARG A 107 -5.42 6.32 1.91
CA ARG A 107 -4.80 7.10 3.00
C ARG A 107 -3.89 8.22 2.51
N ALA A 108 -4.09 8.72 1.30
CA ALA A 108 -3.39 9.87 0.79
C ALA A 108 -4.33 10.79 0.02
N TRP A 109 -3.90 12.04 -0.15
CA TRP A 109 -4.58 13.03 -0.96
C TRP A 109 -3.57 13.97 -1.61
N ASP A 110 -3.76 14.23 -2.90
CA ASP A 110 -2.99 15.19 -3.66
C ASP A 110 -3.78 16.50 -3.80
N TRP A 111 -3.38 17.54 -3.09
CA TRP A 111 -3.91 18.88 -3.28
C TRP A 111 -3.16 19.55 -4.43
N MET A 112 -3.84 19.73 -5.56
CA MET A 112 -3.25 20.27 -6.79
C MET A 112 -2.99 21.77 -6.64
N VAL A 113 -1.79 22.12 -6.19
CA VAL A 113 -1.29 23.50 -6.03
C VAL A 113 0.12 23.59 -6.58
N ASP A 114 0.27 24.41 -7.63
CA ASP A 114 1.52 24.58 -8.36
C ASP A 114 2.42 25.60 -7.67
N VAL A 115 3.66 25.23 -7.39
CA VAL A 115 4.66 26.09 -6.74
C VAL A 115 5.00 27.32 -7.56
N THR A 116 4.79 27.31 -8.88
CA THR A 116 5.04 28.44 -9.76
C THR A 116 3.95 29.50 -9.67
N LYS A 117 2.76 29.15 -9.18
CA LYS A 117 1.64 30.07 -9.03
C LYS A 117 1.64 30.72 -7.64
N PRO A 118 1.82 32.04 -7.52
CA PRO A 118 2.03 32.71 -6.24
C PRO A 118 0.93 32.47 -5.20
N SER A 119 -0.35 32.48 -5.59
CA SER A 119 -1.48 32.27 -4.68
C SER A 119 -1.55 30.84 -4.17
N GLU A 120 -1.35 29.84 -5.06
CA GLU A 120 -1.35 28.44 -4.71
C GLU A 120 -0.15 28.09 -3.81
N ARG A 121 1.04 28.61 -4.15
CA ARG A 121 2.25 28.46 -3.32
C ARG A 121 2.08 29.09 -1.92
N ALA A 122 1.47 30.27 -1.83
CA ALA A 122 1.22 30.90 -0.54
C ALA A 122 0.25 30.10 0.33
N ALA A 123 -0.82 29.57 -0.25
CA ALA A 123 -1.78 28.72 0.44
C ALA A 123 -1.14 27.40 0.91
N ALA A 124 -0.35 26.74 0.05
CA ALA A 124 0.42 25.58 0.43
C ALA A 124 1.40 25.87 1.58
N ALA A 125 2.14 26.99 1.49
CA ALA A 125 3.07 27.43 2.54
C ALA A 125 2.37 27.65 3.88
N ASP A 126 1.21 28.27 3.88
CA ASP A 126 0.40 28.50 5.09
C ASP A 126 -0.06 27.19 5.73
N PHE A 127 -0.65 26.32 4.94
CA PHE A 127 -1.09 25.00 5.40
C PHE A 127 0.05 24.17 5.97
N LEU A 128 1.18 24.10 5.26
CA LEU A 128 2.34 23.32 5.68
C LEU A 128 3.01 23.91 6.92
N ALA A 129 3.12 25.26 7.02
CA ALA A 129 3.60 25.93 8.22
C ALA A 129 2.74 25.63 9.44
N TRP A 130 1.42 25.72 9.29
CA TRP A 130 0.46 25.36 10.33
C TRP A 130 0.57 23.89 10.73
N LEU A 131 0.66 22.99 9.76
CA LEU A 131 0.70 21.55 9.99
C LEU A 131 1.93 21.13 10.78
N THR A 132 3.10 21.69 10.43
CA THR A 132 4.40 21.29 10.98
C THR A 132 4.82 22.10 12.23
N LYS A 133 4.05 23.13 12.57
CA LYS A 133 4.29 23.97 13.75
C LYS A 133 4.37 23.15 15.03
N ASP A 134 5.18 23.61 15.98
CA ASP A 134 5.34 23.00 17.31
C ASP A 134 5.64 21.50 17.26
N GLY A 135 6.59 21.12 16.38
CA GLY A 135 6.99 19.73 16.17
C GLY A 135 5.89 18.86 15.54
N GLY A 136 4.92 19.48 14.85
CA GLY A 136 3.85 18.77 14.16
C GLY A 136 2.62 18.47 15.03
N THR A 137 2.35 19.29 16.04
CA THR A 137 1.14 19.15 16.87
C THR A 137 -0.13 19.04 16.03
N ASN A 138 -0.29 19.89 15.00
CA ASN A 138 -1.45 19.85 14.12
C ASN A 138 -1.44 18.63 13.17
N ALA A 139 -0.27 18.18 12.74
CA ALA A 139 -0.15 16.94 11.99
C ALA A 139 -0.62 15.74 12.81
N ARG A 140 -0.25 15.67 14.09
CA ARG A 140 -0.74 14.64 15.02
C ARG A 140 -2.27 14.70 15.16
N ARG A 141 -2.82 15.89 15.41
CA ARG A 141 -4.26 16.10 15.57
C ARG A 141 -5.07 15.75 14.31
N LEU A 142 -4.56 16.04 13.12
CA LEU A 142 -5.17 15.61 11.85
C LEU A 142 -4.90 14.13 11.53
N GLY A 143 -3.88 13.53 12.15
CA GLY A 143 -3.42 12.19 11.82
C GLY A 143 -2.62 12.15 10.51
N VAL A 144 -1.93 13.22 10.17
CA VAL A 144 -1.01 13.27 9.01
C VAL A 144 0.30 12.56 9.36
N MET A 145 0.71 11.67 8.50
CA MET A 145 1.92 10.87 8.64
C MET A 145 3.13 11.57 8.01
N TYR A 146 2.96 12.06 6.79
CA TYR A 146 3.94 12.90 6.11
C TYR A 146 3.29 13.75 5.01
N VAL A 147 4.03 14.74 4.56
CA VAL A 147 3.66 15.58 3.41
C VAL A 147 4.87 15.76 2.49
N ILE A 148 4.59 15.86 1.18
CA ILE A 148 5.62 16.16 0.17
C ILE A 148 5.15 17.39 -0.63
N TYR A 149 6.03 18.36 -0.82
CA TYR A 149 5.78 19.50 -1.68
C TYR A 149 7.10 20.15 -2.11
N ASN A 150 7.14 20.62 -3.35
CA ASN A 150 8.28 21.32 -3.90
C ASN A 150 9.62 20.64 -3.61
N GLU A 151 9.72 19.37 -3.98
CA GLU A 151 10.93 18.56 -3.84
C GLU A 151 11.42 18.39 -2.38
N LYS A 152 10.51 18.51 -1.42
CA LYS A 152 10.83 18.32 0.01
C LYS A 152 9.75 17.49 0.69
N ILE A 153 10.17 16.65 1.63
CA ILE A 153 9.32 15.85 2.49
C ILE A 153 9.49 16.23 3.96
N TRP A 154 8.37 16.31 4.68
CA TRP A 154 8.34 16.38 6.13
C TRP A 154 7.48 15.25 6.67
N ALA A 155 7.92 14.61 7.76
CA ALA A 155 7.23 13.47 8.34
C ALA A 155 7.17 13.58 9.86
N ILE A 156 6.00 13.26 10.45
CA ILE A 156 5.81 13.32 11.91
C ILE A 156 6.72 12.34 12.65
N TYR A 157 6.97 11.16 12.09
CA TYR A 157 7.86 10.15 12.67
C TYR A 157 9.37 10.52 12.57
N ARG A 158 9.68 11.62 11.89
CA ARG A 158 11.03 12.21 11.75
C ARG A 158 10.98 13.74 11.93
N ALA A 159 10.05 14.25 12.73
CA ALA A 159 9.80 15.69 12.86
C ALA A 159 11.05 16.48 13.30
N LYS A 160 11.92 15.86 14.10
CA LYS A 160 13.19 16.49 14.53
C LYS A 160 14.18 16.75 13.39
N GLU A 161 14.07 16.04 12.27
CA GLU A 161 14.92 16.22 11.10
C GLU A 161 14.42 17.35 10.19
N GLY A 162 13.23 17.89 10.44
CA GLY A 162 12.64 18.93 9.63
C GLY A 162 12.35 18.50 8.19
N TRP A 163 12.37 19.47 7.29
CA TRP A 163 12.18 19.25 5.86
C TRP A 163 13.45 18.68 5.21
N ARG A 164 13.29 17.61 4.47
CA ARG A 164 14.38 16.90 3.79
C ARG A 164 14.15 16.87 2.29
N PRO A 165 15.22 16.75 1.47
CA PRO A 165 15.07 16.57 0.02
C PRO A 165 14.16 15.38 -0.34
N SER A 166 13.36 15.54 -1.38
CA SER A 166 12.55 14.54 -2.03
C SER A 166 12.53 14.84 -3.53
N SER A 167 11.80 14.10 -4.34
CA SER A 167 11.69 14.36 -5.78
C SER A 167 10.26 14.69 -6.17
N GLY A 168 10.09 15.50 -7.23
CA GLY A 168 8.79 15.87 -7.78
C GLY A 168 7.93 16.73 -6.86
N HIS A 169 6.60 16.61 -7.00
CA HIS A 169 5.60 17.31 -6.17
C HIS A 169 5.72 18.84 -6.24
N ARG A 170 5.96 19.38 -7.44
CA ARG A 170 6.00 20.84 -7.68
C ARG A 170 4.61 21.40 -8.01
N ASP A 171 3.72 20.53 -8.44
CA ASP A 171 2.36 20.81 -8.92
C ASP A 171 1.27 20.44 -7.91
N HIS A 172 1.65 19.78 -6.79
CA HIS A 172 0.71 19.41 -5.73
C HIS A 172 1.39 19.22 -4.37
N VAL A 173 0.61 19.37 -3.30
CA VAL A 173 0.95 18.90 -1.96
C VAL A 173 0.41 17.48 -1.81
N HIS A 174 1.30 16.49 -1.67
CA HIS A 174 0.93 15.14 -1.28
C HIS A 174 0.78 15.06 0.23
N VAL A 175 -0.35 14.55 0.71
CA VAL A 175 -0.65 14.37 2.15
C VAL A 175 -0.95 12.92 2.42
N SER A 176 -0.11 12.25 3.21
CA SER A 176 -0.34 10.87 3.67
C SER A 176 -0.82 10.84 5.11
N PHE A 177 -1.80 9.97 5.38
CA PHE A 177 -2.47 9.85 6.66
C PHE A 177 -2.17 8.53 7.36
N SER A 178 -2.13 8.57 8.69
CA SER A 178 -2.28 7.38 9.54
C SER A 178 -3.69 6.80 9.41
N TRP A 179 -3.93 5.62 9.92
CA TRP A 179 -5.27 5.04 9.92
C TRP A 179 -6.28 5.86 10.74
N ASN A 180 -5.86 6.40 11.90
CA ASN A 180 -6.72 7.34 12.65
C ASN A 180 -7.08 8.57 11.81
N GLY A 181 -6.09 9.17 11.13
CA GLY A 181 -6.31 10.33 10.26
C GLY A 181 -7.24 10.00 9.10
N ALA A 182 -6.97 8.92 8.39
CA ALA A 182 -7.79 8.49 7.25
C ALA A 182 -9.24 8.21 7.66
N ARG A 183 -9.48 7.60 8.82
CA ARG A 183 -10.82 7.31 9.34
C ARG A 183 -11.52 8.53 9.95
N GLY A 184 -10.81 9.63 10.20
CA GLY A 184 -11.34 10.82 10.86
C GLY A 184 -11.71 10.56 12.31
N THR A 185 -10.92 9.76 13.03
CA THR A 185 -11.10 9.42 14.44
C THR A 185 -10.16 10.18 15.36
N THR A 186 -9.31 11.04 14.83
CA THR A 186 -8.39 11.88 15.61
C THR A 186 -9.10 12.98 16.38
N SER A 187 -8.40 13.59 17.32
CA SER A 187 -8.94 14.67 18.16
C SER A 187 -9.40 15.90 17.37
N PHE A 188 -8.80 16.14 16.20
CA PHE A 188 -9.22 17.24 15.33
C PHE A 188 -10.69 17.13 14.88
N TRP A 189 -11.18 15.90 14.66
CA TRP A 189 -12.52 15.62 14.17
C TRP A 189 -13.51 15.23 15.27
N THR A 190 -13.01 14.69 16.39
CA THR A 190 -13.86 14.09 17.42
C THR A 190 -13.85 14.84 18.74
N GLY A 191 -12.90 15.76 18.95
CA GLY A 191 -12.66 16.39 20.25
C GLY A 191 -12.04 15.44 21.30
N LYS A 192 -11.64 14.24 20.91
CA LYS A 192 -11.08 13.23 21.83
C LYS A 192 -9.83 12.59 21.22
N VAL A 193 -8.83 12.38 22.07
CA VAL A 193 -7.62 11.62 21.70
C VAL A 193 -7.98 10.14 21.65
N HIS A 194 -7.55 9.45 20.61
CA HIS A 194 -7.75 8.02 20.45
C HIS A 194 -6.40 7.27 20.42
N PRO A 195 -6.36 6.00 20.89
CA PRO A 195 -5.20 5.15 20.71
C PRO A 195 -4.79 5.02 19.23
N VAL A 196 -3.52 4.66 19.00
CA VAL A 196 -3.02 4.42 17.66
C VAL A 196 -3.81 3.31 16.99
N ASP A 197 -4.36 3.62 15.83
CA ASP A 197 -4.95 2.64 14.94
C ASP A 197 -3.88 2.13 13.97
N TYR A 198 -3.58 0.87 14.03
CA TYR A 198 -2.55 0.24 13.20
C TYR A 198 -3.09 -0.27 11.85
N GLY A 199 -4.36 -0.02 11.57
CA GLY A 199 -5.02 -0.50 10.37
C GLY A 199 -5.19 -2.02 10.32
N PRO A 200 -5.59 -2.54 9.15
CA PRO A 200 -5.73 -3.97 8.93
C PRO A 200 -4.40 -4.70 9.08
N CYS A 201 -4.46 -5.96 9.50
CA CYS A 201 -3.28 -6.83 9.60
C CYS A 201 -2.81 -7.40 8.25
N ALA A 202 -3.48 -7.03 7.17
CA ALA A 202 -3.15 -7.42 5.82
C ALA A 202 -2.01 -6.58 5.24
N ARG A 203 -1.23 -7.14 4.33
CA ARG A 203 -0.12 -6.48 3.65
C ARG A 203 -0.13 -6.80 2.17
N TYR A 204 0.40 -5.87 1.37
CA TYR A 204 0.64 -6.11 -0.04
C TYR A 204 1.78 -7.08 -0.27
N SER A 205 1.64 -7.91 -1.30
CA SER A 205 2.73 -8.76 -1.78
C SER A 205 3.96 -7.90 -2.16
N GLY A 206 5.12 -8.26 -1.61
CA GLY A 206 6.39 -7.56 -1.87
C GLY A 206 6.67 -6.35 -0.96
N GLN A 207 5.74 -5.98 -0.07
CA GLN A 207 6.00 -4.97 0.94
C GLN A 207 6.74 -5.55 2.14
N PRO A 208 7.73 -4.84 2.68
CA PRO A 208 8.26 -5.17 3.99
C PRO A 208 7.15 -5.05 5.03
N GLY A 209 7.24 -5.86 6.06
CA GLY A 209 6.32 -5.74 7.16
C GLY A 209 6.32 -4.34 7.77
N VAL A 210 5.14 -3.89 8.21
CA VAL A 210 5.02 -2.65 8.96
C VAL A 210 5.93 -2.74 10.19
N VAL A 211 7.09 -2.10 10.11
CA VAL A 211 7.95 -1.90 11.27
C VAL A 211 7.41 -0.65 11.97
N ASN A 212 6.43 -0.85 12.81
CA ASN A 212 5.99 0.17 13.73
C ASN A 212 6.98 0.18 14.89
N GLY A 213 7.62 1.30 15.17
CA GLY A 213 8.38 1.50 16.40
C GLY A 213 7.52 1.46 17.67
N GLN A 214 6.20 1.30 17.53
CA GLN A 214 5.24 1.14 18.61
C GLN A 214 4.60 -0.26 18.53
N ALA A 215 4.62 -0.97 19.64
CA ALA A 215 3.93 -2.25 19.75
C ALA A 215 2.42 -2.07 19.52
N ARG A 216 1.82 -2.94 18.73
CA ARG A 216 0.37 -3.01 18.61
C ARG A 216 -0.23 -3.46 19.94
N THR A 217 -1.30 -2.82 20.38
CA THR A 217 -2.10 -3.30 21.52
C THR A 217 -2.82 -4.60 21.19
N THR A 218 -3.13 -4.83 19.91
CA THR A 218 -3.62 -6.11 19.39
C THR A 218 -2.64 -6.57 18.32
N PRO A 219 -1.79 -7.55 18.59
CA PRO A 219 -0.83 -8.06 17.63
C PRO A 219 -1.54 -8.59 16.38
N CYS A 220 -0.96 -8.36 15.21
CA CYS A 220 -1.35 -9.12 14.03
C CYS A 220 -1.02 -10.59 14.24
N PRO A 221 -1.80 -11.53 13.69
CA PRO A 221 -1.42 -12.94 13.69
C PRO A 221 0.00 -13.12 13.18
N ALA A 222 0.74 -14.08 13.74
CA ALA A 222 2.14 -14.33 13.40
C ALA A 222 2.39 -14.56 11.90
N LEU A 223 1.37 -14.98 11.17
CA LEU A 223 1.36 -15.05 9.72
C LEU A 223 1.03 -13.65 9.19
N THR A 224 2.06 -12.91 8.80
CA THR A 224 1.91 -11.63 8.14
C THR A 224 1.40 -11.85 6.72
N ALA A 225 0.09 -11.69 6.55
CA ALA A 225 -0.57 -11.81 5.27
C ALA A 225 -0.06 -10.75 4.31
N LEU A 226 0.56 -11.19 3.22
CA LEU A 226 0.79 -10.36 2.05
C LEU A 226 -0.52 -10.36 1.26
N VAL A 227 -1.30 -9.31 1.39
CA VAL A 227 -2.51 -9.15 0.57
C VAL A 227 -2.07 -8.88 -0.85
N ARG A 228 -2.54 -9.69 -1.78
CA ARG A 228 -2.36 -9.43 -3.20
C ARG A 228 -3.20 -8.24 -3.64
N LYS A 229 -2.73 -7.54 -4.67
CA LYS A 229 -3.53 -6.60 -5.44
C LYS A 229 -4.88 -7.22 -5.78
N THR A 230 -5.94 -6.56 -5.44
CA THR A 230 -7.29 -7.04 -5.66
C THR A 230 -8.11 -5.97 -6.32
N SER A 231 -9.08 -6.38 -7.11
CA SER A 231 -10.08 -5.47 -7.65
C SER A 231 -11.20 -5.14 -6.66
N ARG A 232 -11.17 -5.73 -5.47
CA ARG A 232 -12.17 -5.49 -4.42
C ARG A 232 -11.59 -4.64 -3.32
N SER A 233 -12.34 -3.64 -2.88
CA SER A 233 -12.00 -2.83 -1.72
C SER A 233 -12.02 -3.65 -0.44
N THR A 234 -11.18 -3.24 0.52
CA THR A 234 -11.29 -3.70 1.90
C THR A 234 -12.37 -2.89 2.60
N GLU A 235 -13.38 -3.56 3.14
CA GLU A 235 -14.46 -2.93 3.87
C GLU A 235 -14.20 -3.05 5.38
N GLU A 236 -14.39 -1.96 6.10
CA GLU A 236 -14.14 -1.83 7.53
C GLU A 236 -15.42 -1.42 8.29
N LEU A 237 -15.32 -1.38 9.62
CA LEU A 237 -16.44 -0.95 10.46
C LEU A 237 -16.97 0.41 10.02
N GLY A 238 -18.26 0.47 9.72
CA GLY A 238 -18.95 1.64 9.20
C GLY A 238 -19.01 1.74 7.67
N SER A 239 -18.27 0.91 6.93
CA SER A 239 -18.37 0.87 5.46
C SER A 239 -19.79 0.54 5.01
N ARG A 240 -20.23 1.23 3.95
CA ARG A 240 -21.53 1.03 3.30
C ARG A 240 -21.32 0.73 1.82
N ALA A 241 -21.61 -0.50 1.42
CA ALA A 241 -21.43 -0.93 0.04
C ALA A 241 -22.32 -2.12 -0.32
N SER A 242 -22.54 -2.32 -1.61
CA SER A 242 -23.20 -3.53 -2.11
C SER A 242 -22.41 -4.79 -1.76
N THR A 243 -21.10 -4.69 -1.71
CA THR A 243 -20.17 -5.73 -1.28
C THR A 243 -20.44 -6.17 0.17
N VAL A 244 -20.73 -5.23 1.07
CA VAL A 244 -21.09 -5.55 2.45
C VAL A 244 -22.37 -6.39 2.51
N ARG A 245 -23.38 -6.08 1.68
CA ARG A 245 -24.63 -6.89 1.59
C ARG A 245 -24.34 -8.33 1.18
N SER A 246 -23.49 -8.52 0.17
CA SER A 246 -23.10 -9.85 -0.28
C SER A 246 -22.38 -10.64 0.82
N ALA A 247 -21.48 -9.98 1.56
CA ALA A 247 -20.80 -10.61 2.69
C ALA A 247 -21.76 -10.95 3.83
N GLN A 248 -22.69 -10.06 4.17
CA GLN A 248 -23.70 -10.30 5.20
C GLN A 248 -24.57 -11.51 4.86
N THR A 249 -24.96 -11.65 3.58
CA THR A 249 -25.68 -12.83 3.10
C THR A 249 -24.85 -14.11 3.26
N ALA A 250 -23.58 -14.08 2.85
CA ALA A 250 -22.67 -15.22 2.98
C ALA A 250 -22.36 -15.60 4.43
N LEU A 251 -22.35 -14.63 5.35
CA LEU A 251 -22.14 -14.81 6.78
C LEU A 251 -23.43 -15.24 7.52
N GLY A 252 -24.59 -15.22 6.86
CA GLY A 252 -25.87 -15.53 7.48
C GLY A 252 -26.34 -14.50 8.53
N VAL A 253 -25.91 -13.25 8.38
CA VAL A 253 -26.34 -12.15 9.28
C VAL A 253 -27.35 -11.21 8.60
N LYS A 254 -28.03 -10.37 9.39
CA LYS A 254 -28.97 -9.38 8.84
C LYS A 254 -28.31 -8.50 7.78
N VAL A 255 -28.92 -8.41 6.60
CA VAL A 255 -28.42 -7.65 5.46
C VAL A 255 -28.77 -6.17 5.61
N THR A 256 -27.91 -5.40 6.23
CA THR A 256 -28.07 -3.94 6.44
C THR A 256 -27.37 -3.11 5.37
N GLY A 257 -26.37 -3.68 4.70
CA GLY A 257 -25.48 -3.00 3.76
C GLY A 257 -24.44 -2.12 4.47
N THR A 258 -24.42 -2.10 5.79
CA THR A 258 -23.40 -1.43 6.61
C THR A 258 -22.59 -2.48 7.36
N LEU A 259 -21.27 -2.38 7.33
CA LEU A 259 -20.41 -3.21 8.15
C LEU A 259 -20.49 -2.72 9.60
N ASP A 260 -21.55 -3.14 10.28
CA ASP A 260 -21.84 -2.83 11.67
C ASP A 260 -21.10 -3.78 12.64
N THR A 261 -21.28 -3.58 13.94
CA THR A 261 -20.64 -4.39 14.98
C THR A 261 -21.06 -5.86 14.92
N THR A 262 -22.29 -6.16 14.51
CA THR A 262 -22.78 -7.53 14.32
C THR A 262 -22.07 -8.21 13.17
N THR A 263 -21.98 -7.53 12.03
CA THR A 263 -21.25 -8.02 10.85
C THR A 263 -19.76 -8.19 11.15
N ARG A 264 -19.15 -7.23 11.85
CA ARG A 264 -17.75 -7.30 12.27
C ARG A 264 -17.48 -8.52 13.16
N SER A 265 -18.34 -8.78 14.12
CA SER A 265 -18.21 -9.94 15.01
C SER A 265 -18.38 -11.26 14.27
N ALA A 266 -19.29 -11.31 13.28
CA ALA A 266 -19.47 -12.48 12.42
C ALA A 266 -18.23 -12.71 11.54
N LEU A 267 -17.64 -11.65 10.96
CA LEU A 267 -16.39 -11.73 10.21
C LEU A 267 -15.25 -12.29 11.05
N ALA A 268 -15.05 -11.78 12.27
CA ALA A 268 -14.00 -12.27 13.16
C ALA A 268 -14.15 -13.76 13.47
N ARG A 269 -15.39 -14.24 13.75
CA ARG A 269 -15.68 -15.65 13.95
C ARG A 269 -15.42 -16.47 12.69
N TYR A 270 -15.87 -15.98 11.53
CA TYR A 270 -15.66 -16.62 10.25
C TYR A 270 -14.16 -16.76 9.95
N GLN A 271 -13.41 -15.66 10.07
CA GLN A 271 -11.97 -15.64 9.83
C GLN A 271 -11.24 -16.65 10.73
N LYS A 272 -11.59 -16.68 12.02
CA LYS A 272 -11.04 -17.67 12.95
C LYS A 272 -11.34 -19.11 12.55
N ALA A 273 -12.59 -19.40 12.15
CA ALA A 273 -13.02 -20.74 11.75
C ALA A 273 -12.35 -21.24 10.45
N HIS A 274 -11.89 -20.30 9.58
CA HIS A 274 -11.29 -20.60 8.28
C HIS A 274 -9.78 -20.31 8.23
N ASP A 275 -9.11 -20.21 9.38
CA ASP A 275 -7.67 -19.91 9.47
C ASP A 275 -7.24 -18.63 8.73
N LEU A 276 -8.15 -17.66 8.65
CA LEU A 276 -7.87 -16.34 8.07
C LEU A 276 -7.34 -15.40 9.16
N PRO A 277 -6.55 -14.38 8.79
CA PRO A 277 -6.20 -13.32 9.71
C PRO A 277 -7.45 -12.72 10.35
N PRO A 278 -7.58 -12.67 11.68
CA PRO A 278 -8.77 -12.18 12.36
C PRO A 278 -8.82 -10.66 12.37
N THR A 279 -8.83 -10.06 11.18
CA THR A 279 -8.84 -8.61 10.99
C THR A 279 -10.20 -7.98 11.30
N ALA A 280 -11.25 -8.80 11.31
CA ALA A 280 -12.64 -8.34 11.38
C ALA A 280 -13.01 -7.34 10.26
N THR A 281 -12.28 -7.40 9.14
CA THR A 281 -12.52 -6.62 7.92
C THR A 281 -12.86 -7.56 6.75
N LEU A 282 -13.53 -7.03 5.73
CA LEU A 282 -13.71 -7.74 4.46
C LEU A 282 -12.50 -7.48 3.56
N ASP A 283 -11.38 -8.03 3.93
CA ASP A 283 -10.17 -8.03 3.12
C ASP A 283 -10.22 -9.10 2.02
N GLN A 284 -9.25 -9.07 1.13
CA GLN A 284 -9.24 -10.01 0.00
C GLN A 284 -9.16 -11.48 0.41
N PRO A 285 -8.38 -11.90 1.41
CA PRO A 285 -8.41 -13.26 1.89
C PRO A 285 -9.81 -13.69 2.35
N THR A 286 -10.49 -12.81 3.10
CA THR A 286 -11.86 -13.04 3.58
C THR A 286 -12.85 -13.17 2.41
N TRP A 287 -12.74 -12.25 1.43
CA TRP A 287 -13.57 -12.34 0.21
C TRP A 287 -13.36 -13.61 -0.56
N SER A 288 -12.11 -14.03 -0.77
CA SER A 288 -11.80 -15.25 -1.50
C SER A 288 -12.30 -16.51 -0.80
N SER A 289 -12.43 -16.46 0.52
CA SER A 289 -12.99 -17.54 1.32
C SER A 289 -14.52 -17.53 1.33
N LEU A 290 -15.13 -16.35 1.53
CA LEU A 290 -16.61 -16.20 1.56
C LEU A 290 -17.25 -16.46 0.22
N VAL A 291 -16.62 -16.04 -0.88
CA VAL A 291 -17.10 -16.19 -2.25
C VAL A 291 -16.03 -16.91 -3.06
N PRO A 292 -15.95 -18.23 -2.98
CA PRO A 292 -14.97 -19.01 -3.72
C PRO A 292 -15.02 -18.72 -5.22
N ALA A 293 -13.86 -18.60 -5.85
CA ALA A 293 -13.76 -18.36 -7.28
C ALA A 293 -14.44 -19.48 -8.13
N SER A 294 -14.71 -20.61 -7.52
CA SER A 294 -15.43 -21.74 -8.14
C SER A 294 -16.87 -21.43 -8.53
N THR A 295 -17.51 -20.40 -7.96
CA THR A 295 -18.85 -19.97 -8.37
C THR A 295 -18.88 -19.34 -9.76
N THR A 296 -17.73 -19.03 -10.34
CA THR A 296 -17.59 -18.39 -11.66
C THR A 296 -16.63 -19.13 -12.59
N TRP A 297 -16.04 -20.26 -12.16
CA TRP A 297 -15.07 -21.00 -12.96
C TRP A 297 -15.14 -22.50 -12.74
N ASP A 298 -16.06 -23.15 -13.45
CA ASP A 298 -16.32 -24.59 -13.36
C ASP A 298 -15.17 -25.48 -13.85
N ALA A 299 -14.27 -24.93 -14.70
CA ALA A 299 -13.16 -25.69 -15.28
C ALA A 299 -12.22 -26.30 -14.22
N ALA A 300 -11.97 -25.59 -13.09
CA ALA A 300 -11.12 -26.14 -12.02
C ALA A 300 -11.81 -27.26 -11.25
N GLY A 301 -13.14 -27.26 -11.15
CA GLY A 301 -13.91 -28.29 -10.46
C GLY A 301 -13.94 -29.62 -11.20
N SER A 302 -13.75 -29.61 -12.53
CA SER A 302 -13.73 -30.78 -13.39
C SER A 302 -12.35 -31.39 -13.65
N MET A 303 -11.28 -30.67 -13.29
CA MET A 303 -9.90 -31.12 -13.51
C MET A 303 -9.48 -32.17 -12.48
N THR A 304 -8.80 -33.21 -12.95
CA THR A 304 -7.97 -34.08 -12.11
C THR A 304 -6.75 -33.32 -11.60
N SER A 305 -6.08 -33.82 -10.56
CA SER A 305 -4.87 -33.17 -10.02
C SER A 305 -3.76 -33.07 -11.09
N GLY A 306 -3.62 -34.09 -11.93
CA GLY A 306 -2.62 -34.08 -13.02
C GLY A 306 -2.95 -33.06 -14.13
N GLU A 307 -4.22 -32.95 -14.51
CA GLU A 307 -4.68 -31.92 -15.48
C GLU A 307 -4.45 -30.50 -14.92
N ALA A 308 -4.78 -30.29 -13.66
CA ALA A 308 -4.56 -29.01 -12.98
C ALA A 308 -3.07 -28.66 -12.86
N ALA A 309 -2.19 -29.67 -12.64
CA ALA A 309 -0.75 -29.47 -12.61
C ALA A 309 -0.22 -29.01 -13.98
N ARG A 310 -0.59 -29.71 -15.05
CA ARG A 310 -0.20 -29.33 -16.43
C ARG A 310 -0.78 -27.98 -16.85
N TYR A 311 -2.05 -27.74 -16.52
CA TYR A 311 -2.71 -26.45 -16.80
C TYR A 311 -2.02 -25.30 -16.04
N GLY A 312 -1.70 -25.52 -14.77
CA GLY A 312 -0.98 -24.53 -13.95
C GLY A 312 0.40 -24.20 -14.49
N ALA A 313 1.17 -25.22 -14.88
CA ALA A 313 2.51 -25.06 -15.48
C ALA A 313 2.45 -24.23 -16.77
N LYS A 314 1.44 -24.43 -17.61
CA LYS A 314 1.25 -23.71 -18.88
C LYS A 314 0.78 -22.26 -18.66
N ASN A 315 -0.18 -22.03 -17.77
CA ASN A 315 -0.93 -20.78 -17.72
C ASN A 315 -0.55 -19.86 -16.54
N TYR A 316 0.15 -20.36 -15.52
CA TYR A 316 0.49 -19.61 -14.31
C TYR A 316 1.98 -19.70 -13.95
N PRO A 317 2.88 -19.17 -14.82
CA PRO A 317 4.31 -19.28 -14.61
C PRO A 317 4.87 -18.40 -13.48
N THR A 318 4.00 -17.62 -12.82
CA THR A 318 4.38 -16.70 -11.73
C THR A 318 4.45 -17.41 -10.39
N THR A 319 5.32 -16.93 -9.49
CA THR A 319 5.41 -17.44 -8.12
C THR A 319 4.17 -17.03 -7.32
N LEU A 320 3.51 -18.02 -6.70
CA LEU A 320 2.44 -17.82 -5.73
C LEU A 320 3.04 -17.89 -4.32
N GLY A 321 2.82 -16.87 -3.54
CA GLY A 321 3.24 -16.82 -2.13
C GLY A 321 2.08 -17.02 -1.17
N PRO A 322 2.35 -17.21 0.13
CA PRO A 322 1.32 -17.13 1.15
C PRO A 322 0.43 -15.91 0.92
N TRP A 323 -0.88 -16.09 1.14
CA TRP A 323 -1.91 -15.06 0.98
C TRP A 323 -2.27 -14.71 -0.48
N ALA A 324 -1.66 -15.37 -1.46
CA ALA A 324 -2.09 -15.25 -2.85
C ALA A 324 -3.56 -15.67 -3.00
N THR A 325 -4.27 -15.03 -3.93
CA THR A 325 -5.67 -15.32 -4.21
C THR A 325 -5.93 -15.46 -5.70
N GLY A 326 -7.07 -16.06 -6.05
CA GLY A 326 -7.58 -16.09 -7.41
C GLY A 326 -7.46 -17.46 -8.09
N LYS A 327 -7.73 -17.47 -9.40
CA LYS A 327 -7.82 -18.70 -10.21
C LYS A 327 -6.54 -19.55 -10.18
N SER A 328 -5.37 -18.90 -10.17
CA SER A 328 -4.08 -19.61 -10.11
C SER A 328 -3.91 -20.40 -8.81
N VAL A 329 -4.41 -19.86 -7.68
CA VAL A 329 -4.41 -20.57 -6.40
C VAL A 329 -5.43 -21.68 -6.39
N LEU A 330 -6.62 -21.48 -6.97
CA LEU A 330 -7.64 -22.53 -7.08
C LEU A 330 -7.10 -23.72 -7.88
N VAL A 331 -6.46 -23.47 -9.02
CA VAL A 331 -5.79 -24.54 -9.82
C VAL A 331 -4.71 -25.24 -9.01
N LEU A 332 -3.92 -24.48 -8.24
CA LEU A 332 -2.90 -25.05 -7.36
C LEU A 332 -3.54 -25.95 -6.29
N GLN A 333 -4.63 -25.52 -5.67
CA GLN A 333 -5.35 -26.32 -4.68
C GLN A 333 -5.87 -27.64 -5.28
N VAL A 334 -6.37 -27.61 -6.52
CA VAL A 334 -6.77 -28.85 -7.25
C VAL A 334 -5.54 -29.71 -7.54
N ALA A 335 -4.47 -29.15 -8.07
CA ALA A 335 -3.24 -29.85 -8.40
C ALA A 335 -2.56 -30.48 -7.17
N LEU A 336 -2.67 -29.87 -6.01
CA LEU A 336 -2.18 -30.38 -4.73
C LEU A 336 -3.15 -31.35 -4.05
N ALA A 337 -4.28 -31.67 -4.68
CA ALA A 337 -5.34 -32.49 -4.11
C ALA A 337 -5.89 -31.99 -2.76
N VAL A 338 -5.87 -30.67 -2.56
CA VAL A 338 -6.48 -30.06 -1.37
C VAL A 338 -7.97 -30.47 -1.29
N PRO A 339 -8.52 -30.80 -0.10
CA PRO A 339 -9.92 -31.16 0.04
C PRO A 339 -10.87 -30.13 -0.61
N ARG A 340 -11.94 -30.58 -1.25
CA ARG A 340 -12.84 -29.70 -2.02
C ARG A 340 -13.39 -28.54 -1.19
N ALA A 341 -13.70 -28.78 0.08
CA ALA A 341 -14.18 -27.76 1.00
C ALA A 341 -13.17 -26.62 1.25
N ASP A 342 -11.87 -26.89 1.07
CA ASP A 342 -10.78 -25.93 1.27
C ASP A 342 -10.28 -25.30 -0.04
N ARG A 343 -10.87 -25.66 -1.20
CA ARG A 343 -10.55 -25.10 -2.52
C ARG A 343 -11.23 -23.75 -2.72
N ASN A 344 -10.73 -22.75 -2.06
CA ASN A 344 -11.33 -21.42 -1.98
C ASN A 344 -10.58 -20.35 -2.79
N GLY A 345 -9.55 -20.75 -3.54
CA GLY A 345 -8.72 -19.81 -4.30
C GLY A 345 -7.86 -18.90 -3.44
N TYR A 346 -7.62 -19.26 -2.17
CA TYR A 346 -6.81 -18.54 -1.23
C TYR A 346 -5.65 -19.42 -0.71
N LEU A 347 -4.41 -18.94 -0.87
CA LEU A 347 -3.21 -19.63 -0.41
C LEU A 347 -2.97 -19.32 1.08
N GLY A 348 -3.91 -19.77 1.90
CA GLY A 348 -3.89 -19.67 3.36
C GLY A 348 -3.05 -20.75 4.01
N PRO A 349 -3.03 -20.82 5.36
CA PRO A 349 -2.18 -21.74 6.14
C PRO A 349 -2.30 -23.21 5.70
N ARG A 350 -3.52 -23.70 5.46
CA ARG A 350 -3.75 -25.09 4.99
C ARG A 350 -3.16 -25.33 3.62
N THR A 351 -3.35 -24.41 2.68
CA THR A 351 -2.75 -24.52 1.34
C THR A 351 -1.24 -24.40 1.39
N VAL A 352 -0.69 -23.51 2.26
CA VAL A 352 0.76 -23.40 2.49
C VAL A 352 1.34 -24.72 3.02
N ALA A 353 0.63 -25.39 3.95
CA ALA A 353 1.04 -26.71 4.44
C ALA A 353 1.06 -27.75 3.31
N ALA A 354 0.03 -27.77 2.46
CA ALA A 354 -0.02 -28.67 1.29
C ALA A 354 1.11 -28.36 0.28
N VAL A 355 1.43 -27.08 0.06
CA VAL A 355 2.57 -26.65 -0.78
C VAL A 355 3.87 -27.21 -0.21
N LYS A 356 4.14 -27.02 1.08
CA LYS A 356 5.36 -27.51 1.73
C LYS A 356 5.50 -29.03 1.65
N ALA A 357 4.43 -29.75 1.94
CA ALA A 357 4.39 -31.22 1.84
C ALA A 357 4.68 -31.69 0.41
N ARG A 358 4.11 -31.04 -0.60
CA ARG A 358 4.36 -31.40 -1.99
C ARG A 358 5.78 -31.03 -2.45
N GLN A 359 6.31 -29.90 -2.02
CA GLN A 359 7.71 -29.52 -2.29
C GLN A 359 8.66 -30.57 -1.73
N GLN A 360 8.44 -31.03 -0.49
CA GLN A 360 9.22 -32.09 0.11
C GLN A 360 9.14 -33.40 -0.70
N ALA A 361 7.92 -33.81 -1.10
CA ALA A 361 7.70 -35.02 -1.90
C ALA A 361 8.34 -34.96 -3.29
N LEU A 362 8.54 -33.76 -3.84
CA LEU A 362 9.17 -33.53 -5.13
C LEU A 362 10.69 -33.25 -5.01
N GLY A 363 11.27 -33.38 -3.82
CA GLY A 363 12.68 -33.04 -3.59
C GLY A 363 13.01 -31.57 -3.85
N ARG A 364 12.03 -30.67 -3.69
CA ARG A 364 12.17 -29.25 -3.94
C ARG A 364 12.44 -28.47 -2.64
N PRO A 365 13.04 -27.27 -2.71
CA PRO A 365 13.16 -26.41 -1.53
C PRO A 365 11.81 -26.14 -0.88
N VAL A 366 11.67 -26.43 0.42
CA VAL A 366 10.42 -26.33 1.19
C VAL A 366 10.20 -24.90 1.64
N THR A 367 9.78 -24.04 0.72
CA THR A 367 9.63 -22.59 0.94
C THR A 367 8.21 -22.17 1.34
N GLY A 368 7.21 -23.01 1.06
CA GLY A 368 5.81 -22.63 1.18
C GLY A 368 5.32 -21.63 0.11
N ARG A 369 6.19 -21.33 -0.87
CA ARG A 369 5.88 -20.51 -2.06
C ARG A 369 5.91 -21.41 -3.28
N TRP A 370 4.94 -21.29 -4.17
CA TRP A 370 4.84 -22.14 -5.35
C TRP A 370 5.41 -21.43 -6.57
N SER A 371 6.55 -21.88 -7.07
CA SER A 371 7.27 -21.25 -8.17
C SER A 371 6.95 -21.90 -9.53
N LYS A 372 7.43 -21.28 -10.62
CA LYS A 372 7.39 -21.88 -11.96
C LYS A 372 8.08 -23.27 -11.98
N ALA A 373 9.19 -23.41 -11.26
CA ALA A 373 9.92 -24.67 -11.20
C ALA A 373 9.15 -25.76 -10.41
N ASP A 374 8.37 -25.36 -9.40
CA ASP A 374 7.47 -26.30 -8.67
C ASP A 374 6.32 -26.76 -9.56
N TRP A 375 5.76 -25.86 -10.38
CA TRP A 375 4.76 -26.22 -11.39
C TRP A 375 5.29 -27.23 -12.39
N ALA A 376 6.50 -27.01 -12.92
CA ALA A 376 7.12 -27.89 -13.88
C ALA A 376 7.40 -29.27 -13.26
N ALA A 377 7.94 -29.33 -12.05
CA ALA A 377 8.20 -30.57 -11.33
C ALA A 377 6.90 -31.35 -11.03
N LEU A 378 5.84 -30.64 -10.63
CA LEU A 378 4.54 -31.30 -10.37
C LEU A 378 3.92 -31.85 -11.66
N ALA A 379 3.97 -31.08 -12.74
CA ALA A 379 3.42 -31.52 -14.04
C ALA A 379 4.19 -32.72 -14.62
N ALA A 380 5.49 -32.80 -14.39
CA ALA A 380 6.31 -33.94 -14.80
C ALA A 380 6.06 -35.21 -13.96
N ALA A 381 5.62 -35.06 -12.72
CA ALA A 381 5.28 -36.15 -11.80
C ALA A 381 3.81 -36.60 -11.88
N SER A 382 3.01 -35.97 -12.76
CA SER A 382 1.56 -36.18 -12.93
C SER A 382 1.25 -36.78 -14.29
#